data_b379f15a9f1455cf6c8c50689c87f3d1
#
_entry.id   b379f15a9f1455cf6c8c50689c87f3d1
#
_cell.length_a   1.000
_cell.length_b   1.000
_cell.length_c   1.000
_cell.angle_alpha   90.00
_cell.angle_beta   90.00
_cell.angle_gamma   90.00
#
_symmetry.space_group_name_H-M   'P 1'
#
loop_
_entity.id
_entity.type
_entity.pdbx_description
1 polymer ?
#
loop_
_entity_poly.entity_id
_entity_poly.type
_entity_poly.pdbx_seq_one_letter_code
_entity_poly.pdbx_strand_id
1 'polypeptide(L)'
;MDEAILQYVKRKYNLLIGERTAELIKINIGSAYPQENPQSIEVKGRDLMTGIPKTLEINSEEVREALAESINTIIDTVRITLEGTPPELAADIVDKGIVLVGGGALLKNLDILLREVTSLPITIADDPLSSIVLGAGMVLDDEELLHTVTFQY
;
A
#
# COMPACT_ATOMS: atom_id res chain seq x y z
N MET A 1 6.95 3.48 -1.62
CA MET A 1 5.84 4.34 -2.11
C MET A 1 6.16 5.83 -1.97
N ASP A 2 6.46 6.36 -0.79
CA ASP A 2 6.74 7.80 -0.60
C ASP A 2 7.94 8.25 -1.42
N GLU A 3 9.03 7.47 -1.41
CA GLU A 3 10.19 7.70 -2.26
C GLU A 3 9.84 7.70 -3.76
N ALA A 4 8.92 6.84 -4.20
CA ALA A 4 8.47 6.80 -5.59
C ALA A 4 7.79 8.13 -6.00
N ILE A 5 6.95 8.68 -5.12
CA ILE A 5 6.31 10.00 -5.31
C ILE A 5 7.36 11.11 -5.33
N LEU A 6 8.31 11.10 -4.39
CA LEU A 6 9.43 12.04 -4.36
C LEU A 6 10.20 12.08 -5.68
N GLN A 7 10.59 10.91 -6.16
CA GLN A 7 11.34 10.78 -7.41
C GLN A 7 10.52 11.17 -8.64
N TYR A 8 9.22 10.86 -8.64
CA TYR A 8 8.31 11.27 -9.71
C TYR A 8 8.21 12.79 -9.80
N VAL A 9 7.90 13.45 -8.67
CA VAL A 9 7.77 14.92 -8.61
C VAL A 9 9.10 15.60 -8.99
N LYS A 10 10.22 15.05 -8.51
CA LYS A 10 11.56 15.55 -8.86
C LYS A 10 11.83 15.44 -10.35
N ARG A 11 11.56 14.29 -10.97
CA ARG A 11 11.83 14.04 -12.40
C ARG A 11 10.91 14.85 -13.31
N LYS A 12 9.60 14.89 -13.01
CA LYS A 12 8.60 15.48 -13.88
C LYS A 12 8.55 17.01 -13.78
N TYR A 13 8.73 17.54 -12.57
CA TYR A 13 8.51 18.96 -12.27
C TYR A 13 9.75 19.71 -11.83
N ASN A 14 10.92 19.03 -11.73
CA ASN A 14 12.13 19.58 -11.10
C ASN A 14 11.87 20.20 -9.73
N LEU A 15 10.92 19.65 -8.99
CA LEU A 15 10.51 20.13 -7.67
C LEU A 15 10.98 19.16 -6.59
N LEU A 16 11.69 19.69 -5.59
CA LEU A 16 12.10 18.95 -4.40
C LEU A 16 11.04 19.15 -3.32
N ILE A 17 10.43 18.05 -2.90
CA ILE A 17 9.46 18.01 -1.78
C ILE A 17 10.03 17.17 -0.64
N GLY A 18 9.50 17.31 0.58
CA GLY A 18 9.89 16.49 1.73
C GLY A 18 9.12 15.17 1.81
N GLU A 19 9.65 14.19 2.55
CA GLU A 19 9.02 12.88 2.79
C GLU A 19 7.60 13.01 3.33
N ARG A 20 7.39 13.87 4.33
CA ARG A 20 6.06 14.13 4.87
C ARG A 20 5.06 14.67 3.82
N THR A 21 5.55 15.47 2.87
CA THR A 21 4.71 15.95 1.77
C THR A 21 4.33 14.81 0.83
N ALA A 22 5.28 13.92 0.50
CA ALA A 22 5.01 12.74 -0.33
C ALA A 22 4.01 11.79 0.36
N GLU A 23 4.16 11.58 1.66
CA GLU A 23 3.21 10.79 2.45
C GLU A 23 1.80 11.40 2.43
N LEU A 24 1.67 12.72 2.62
CA LEU A 24 0.39 13.42 2.53
C LEU A 24 -0.25 13.30 1.14
N ILE A 25 0.53 13.40 0.08
CA ILE A 25 0.06 13.17 -1.29
C ILE A 25 -0.49 11.76 -1.42
N LYS A 26 0.26 10.74 -0.99
CA LYS A 26 -0.16 9.33 -1.02
C LYS A 26 -1.47 9.13 -0.27
N ILE A 27 -1.60 9.64 0.95
CA ILE A 27 -2.78 9.46 1.80
C ILE A 27 -4.01 10.16 1.19
N ASN A 28 -3.86 11.39 0.68
CA ASN A 28 -5.00 12.16 0.21
C ASN A 28 -5.50 11.71 -1.16
N ILE A 29 -4.60 11.53 -2.13
CA ILE A 29 -4.97 11.30 -3.53
C ILE A 29 -4.33 10.03 -4.15
N GLY A 30 -3.54 9.26 -3.38
CA GLY A 30 -2.97 8.00 -3.85
C GLY A 30 -4.04 6.94 -4.08
N SER A 31 -3.96 6.23 -5.20
CA SER A 31 -4.84 5.12 -5.52
C SER A 31 -4.08 4.06 -6.32
N ALA A 32 -4.37 2.79 -6.05
CA ALA A 32 -3.82 1.68 -6.80
C ALA A 32 -4.58 1.41 -8.12
N TYR A 33 -5.80 1.94 -8.26
CA TYR A 33 -6.68 1.71 -9.40
C TYR A 33 -7.20 3.05 -9.96
N PRO A 34 -7.53 3.14 -11.25
CA PRO A 34 -8.11 4.35 -11.82
C PRO A 34 -9.35 4.82 -11.06
N GLN A 35 -9.48 6.13 -10.87
CA GLN A 35 -10.63 6.73 -10.20
C GLN A 35 -11.52 7.40 -11.24
N GLU A 36 -12.85 7.24 -11.09
CA GLU A 36 -13.83 7.92 -11.96
C GLU A 36 -13.73 9.45 -11.86
N ASN A 37 -13.41 9.96 -10.67
CA ASN A 37 -13.22 11.38 -10.41
C ASN A 37 -11.82 11.63 -9.87
N PRO A 38 -10.83 11.92 -10.74
CA PRO A 38 -9.49 12.26 -10.33
C PRO A 38 -9.47 13.47 -9.38
N GLN A 39 -8.73 13.34 -8.29
CA GLN A 39 -8.55 14.42 -7.30
C GLN A 39 -7.22 15.10 -7.55
N SER A 40 -7.13 16.39 -7.17
CA SER A 40 -5.89 17.16 -7.23
C SER A 40 -5.54 17.74 -5.87
N ILE A 41 -4.26 18.01 -5.64
CA ILE A 41 -3.75 18.66 -4.44
C ILE A 41 -2.62 19.63 -4.78
N GLU A 42 -2.62 20.78 -4.13
CA GLU A 42 -1.49 21.72 -4.19
C GLU A 42 -0.30 21.19 -3.39
N VAL A 43 0.86 21.21 -4.01
CA VAL A 43 2.12 20.75 -3.45
C VAL A 43 3.14 21.88 -3.48
N LYS A 44 3.78 22.14 -2.35
CA LYS A 44 4.82 23.15 -2.20
C LYS A 44 6.18 22.50 -2.05
N GLY A 45 7.15 23.01 -2.77
CA GLY A 45 8.51 22.51 -2.74
C GLY A 45 9.51 23.55 -3.21
N ARG A 46 10.78 23.15 -3.36
CA ARG A 46 11.83 23.98 -3.89
C ARG A 46 12.13 23.60 -5.34
N ASP A 47 12.03 24.55 -6.23
CA ASP A 47 12.43 24.38 -7.62
C ASP A 47 13.94 24.13 -7.70
N LEU A 48 14.34 23.04 -8.36
CA LEU A 48 15.74 22.62 -8.43
C LEU A 48 16.58 23.46 -9.41
N MET A 49 15.94 24.15 -10.35
CA MET A 49 16.63 24.99 -11.31
C MET A 49 16.95 26.37 -10.74
N THR A 50 16.00 26.96 -10.02
CA THR A 50 16.08 28.33 -9.49
C THR A 50 16.40 28.41 -8.03
N GLY A 51 16.20 27.31 -7.28
CA GLY A 51 16.32 27.27 -5.81
C GLY A 51 15.14 27.94 -5.07
N ILE A 52 14.17 28.52 -5.78
CA ILE A 52 13.08 29.30 -5.22
C ILE A 52 11.90 28.37 -4.82
N PRO A 53 11.16 28.69 -3.74
CA PRO A 53 9.92 28.00 -3.42
C PRO A 53 8.91 28.08 -4.57
N LYS A 54 8.28 26.98 -4.90
CA LYS A 54 7.30 26.87 -5.97
C LYS A 54 6.13 26.01 -5.51
N THR A 55 4.92 26.39 -5.94
CA THR A 55 3.70 25.60 -5.78
C THR A 55 3.31 25.01 -7.11
N LEU A 56 2.85 23.77 -7.11
CA LEU A 56 2.25 23.11 -8.26
C LEU A 56 1.04 22.28 -7.84
N GLU A 57 0.19 21.96 -8.78
CA GLU A 57 -0.91 21.03 -8.61
C GLU A 57 -0.52 19.66 -9.16
N ILE A 58 -0.79 18.59 -8.39
CA ILE A 58 -0.59 17.21 -8.80
C ILE A 58 -1.92 16.46 -8.68
N ASN A 59 -2.22 15.59 -9.62
CA ASN A 59 -3.46 14.83 -9.64
C ASN A 59 -3.26 13.35 -9.28
N SER A 60 -4.36 12.66 -8.98
CA SER A 60 -4.35 11.25 -8.56
C SER A 60 -3.83 10.30 -9.64
N GLU A 61 -3.99 10.61 -10.94
CA GLU A 61 -3.45 9.79 -12.02
C GLU A 61 -1.93 9.84 -12.05
N GLU A 62 -1.34 11.00 -11.81
CA GLU A 62 0.10 11.17 -11.71
C GLU A 62 0.68 10.44 -10.50
N VAL A 63 -0.04 10.47 -9.38
CA VAL A 63 0.37 9.72 -8.17
C VAL A 63 0.24 8.21 -8.43
N ARG A 64 -0.79 7.75 -9.11
CA ARG A 64 -0.94 6.36 -9.51
C ARG A 64 0.21 5.92 -10.43
N GLU A 65 0.59 6.74 -11.40
CA GLU A 65 1.75 6.50 -12.26
C GLU A 65 3.05 6.39 -11.44
N ALA A 66 3.25 7.30 -10.48
CA ALA A 66 4.40 7.27 -9.59
C ALA A 66 4.46 5.99 -8.73
N LEU A 67 3.31 5.47 -8.32
CA LEU A 67 3.20 4.28 -7.48
C LEU A 67 3.22 2.95 -8.25
N ALA A 68 3.12 2.97 -9.57
CA ALA A 68 2.93 1.78 -10.41
C ALA A 68 3.98 0.68 -10.15
N GLU A 69 5.25 1.02 -10.05
CA GLU A 69 6.33 0.05 -9.78
C GLU A 69 6.18 -0.59 -8.40
N SER A 70 5.87 0.22 -7.37
CA SER A 70 5.65 -0.28 -6.01
C SER A 70 4.43 -1.21 -5.93
N ILE A 71 3.36 -0.86 -6.65
CA ILE A 71 2.13 -1.65 -6.71
C ILE A 71 2.38 -2.97 -7.45
N ASN A 72 3.07 -2.95 -8.58
CA ASN A 72 3.43 -4.15 -9.32
C ASN A 72 4.29 -5.10 -8.47
N THR A 73 5.24 -4.58 -7.69
CA THR A 73 6.03 -5.38 -6.76
C THR A 73 5.15 -6.10 -5.72
N ILE A 74 4.11 -5.42 -5.22
CA ILE A 74 3.14 -6.05 -4.29
C ILE A 74 2.37 -7.16 -5.00
N ILE A 75 1.86 -6.91 -6.21
CA ILE A 75 1.13 -7.91 -7.01
C ILE A 75 1.99 -9.14 -7.25
N ASP A 76 3.22 -8.95 -7.70
CA ASP A 76 4.14 -10.04 -8.01
C ASP A 76 4.49 -10.84 -6.76
N THR A 77 4.68 -10.16 -5.62
CA THR A 77 4.95 -10.83 -4.34
C THR A 77 3.75 -11.69 -3.91
N VAL A 78 2.53 -11.18 -4.04
CA VAL A 78 1.32 -11.95 -3.74
C VAL A 78 1.21 -13.18 -4.64
N ARG A 79 1.43 -13.04 -5.96
CA ARG A 79 1.41 -14.15 -6.91
C ARG A 79 2.44 -15.22 -6.56
N ILE A 80 3.69 -14.84 -6.35
CA ILE A 80 4.78 -15.77 -5.99
C ILE A 80 4.45 -16.51 -4.70
N THR A 81 3.86 -15.83 -3.71
CA THR A 81 3.45 -16.44 -2.45
C THR A 81 2.34 -17.46 -2.67
N LEU A 82 1.34 -17.14 -3.49
CA LEU A 82 0.25 -18.06 -3.82
C LEU A 82 0.75 -19.27 -4.62
N GLU A 83 1.66 -19.08 -5.56
CA GLU A 83 2.29 -20.17 -6.33
C GLU A 83 3.09 -21.13 -5.45
N GLY A 84 3.73 -20.61 -4.40
CA GLY A 84 4.48 -21.40 -3.42
C GLY A 84 3.62 -22.05 -2.33
N THR A 85 2.32 -21.75 -2.29
CA THR A 85 1.41 -22.26 -1.25
C THR A 85 0.99 -23.71 -1.53
N PRO A 86 1.08 -24.63 -0.54
CA PRO A 86 0.59 -26.00 -0.71
C PRO A 86 -0.89 -26.06 -1.11
N PRO A 87 -1.29 -27.06 -1.92
CA PRO A 87 -2.66 -27.15 -2.46
C PRO A 87 -3.77 -27.14 -1.40
N GLU A 88 -3.53 -27.76 -0.24
CA GLU A 88 -4.48 -27.82 0.87
C GLU A 88 -4.76 -26.41 1.44
N LEU A 89 -3.69 -25.62 1.63
CA LEU A 89 -3.80 -24.24 2.11
C LEU A 89 -4.35 -23.31 1.02
N ALA A 90 -4.02 -23.58 -0.24
CA ALA A 90 -4.56 -22.81 -1.36
C ALA A 90 -6.08 -22.94 -1.44
N ALA A 91 -6.65 -24.11 -1.15
CA ALA A 91 -8.10 -24.32 -1.07
C ALA A 91 -8.72 -23.44 0.04
N ASP A 92 -8.11 -23.40 1.21
CA ASP A 92 -8.57 -22.53 2.31
C ASP A 92 -8.54 -21.03 1.93
N ILE A 93 -7.53 -20.60 1.17
CA ILE A 93 -7.43 -19.20 0.72
C ILE A 93 -8.56 -18.84 -0.27
N VAL A 94 -9.00 -19.78 -1.10
CA VAL A 94 -10.15 -19.57 -2.00
C VAL A 94 -11.41 -19.25 -1.21
N ASP A 95 -11.64 -19.96 -0.10
CA ASP A 95 -12.83 -19.78 0.72
C ASP A 95 -12.73 -18.59 1.69
N LYS A 96 -11.59 -18.44 2.37
CA LYS A 96 -11.39 -17.42 3.41
C LYS A 96 -10.89 -16.09 2.87
N GLY A 97 -10.21 -16.09 1.73
CA GLY A 97 -9.61 -14.91 1.12
C GLY A 97 -8.31 -14.46 1.77
N ILE A 98 -7.91 -13.23 1.43
CA ILE A 98 -6.71 -12.55 1.94
C ILE A 98 -7.15 -11.32 2.72
N VAL A 99 -6.57 -11.12 3.91
CA VAL A 99 -6.81 -9.93 4.74
C VAL A 99 -5.61 -9.00 4.62
N LEU A 100 -5.86 -7.75 4.23
CA LEU A 100 -4.84 -6.70 4.15
C LEU A 100 -4.73 -5.98 5.49
N VAL A 101 -3.50 -5.86 5.99
CA VAL A 101 -3.16 -5.17 7.24
C VAL A 101 -1.99 -4.20 7.04
N GLY A 102 -1.74 -3.34 8.03
CA GLY A 102 -0.71 -2.32 7.97
C GLY A 102 -1.12 -1.08 7.16
N GLY A 103 -0.27 -0.04 7.20
CA GLY A 103 -0.58 1.24 6.55
C GLY A 103 -0.71 1.17 5.03
N GLY A 104 -0.05 0.20 4.38
CA GLY A 104 -0.17 -0.04 2.94
C GLY A 104 -1.57 -0.48 2.51
N ALA A 105 -2.31 -1.17 3.38
CA ALA A 105 -3.68 -1.60 3.14
C ALA A 105 -4.65 -0.42 2.95
N LEU A 106 -4.29 0.77 3.46
CA LEU A 106 -5.08 1.99 3.34
C LEU A 106 -4.92 2.70 2.00
N LEU A 107 -4.03 2.24 1.11
CA LEU A 107 -3.95 2.79 -0.24
C LEU A 107 -5.27 2.55 -0.96
N LYS A 108 -5.90 3.62 -1.44
CA LYS A 108 -7.22 3.54 -2.09
C LYS A 108 -7.22 2.51 -3.22
N ASN A 109 -8.25 1.67 -3.25
CA ASN A 109 -8.50 0.66 -4.30
C ASN A 109 -7.41 -0.42 -4.46
N LEU A 110 -6.51 -0.59 -3.48
CA LEU A 110 -5.53 -1.68 -3.52
C LEU A 110 -6.22 -3.05 -3.41
N ASP A 111 -7.24 -3.15 -2.57
CA ASP A 111 -8.08 -4.34 -2.43
C ASP A 111 -8.80 -4.70 -3.74
N ILE A 112 -9.32 -3.70 -4.46
CA ILE A 112 -9.99 -3.89 -5.75
C ILE A 112 -8.99 -4.45 -6.76
N LEU A 113 -7.83 -3.83 -6.88
CA LEU A 113 -6.78 -4.27 -7.81
C LEU A 113 -6.30 -5.68 -7.51
N LEU A 114 -6.03 -6.00 -6.24
CA LEU A 114 -5.59 -7.32 -5.84
C LEU A 114 -6.68 -8.38 -6.08
N ARG A 115 -7.95 -8.06 -5.82
CA ARG A 115 -9.08 -8.95 -6.11
C ARG A 115 -9.19 -9.25 -7.61
N GLU A 116 -9.03 -8.25 -8.46
CA GLU A 116 -9.06 -8.41 -9.91
C GLU A 116 -7.91 -9.31 -10.41
N VAL A 117 -6.69 -9.07 -9.89
CA VAL A 117 -5.48 -9.78 -10.33
C VAL A 117 -5.43 -11.23 -9.82
N THR A 118 -5.92 -11.49 -8.62
CA THR A 118 -5.84 -12.82 -7.98
C THR A 118 -7.12 -13.65 -8.14
N SER A 119 -8.25 -13.01 -8.43
CA SER A 119 -9.59 -13.61 -8.41
C SER A 119 -9.97 -14.19 -7.04
N LEU A 120 -9.33 -13.73 -5.95
CA LEU A 120 -9.60 -14.16 -4.59
C LEU A 120 -10.38 -13.09 -3.81
N PRO A 121 -11.13 -13.45 -2.78
CA PRO A 121 -11.70 -12.49 -1.85
C PRO A 121 -10.60 -11.71 -1.14
N ILE A 122 -10.65 -10.39 -1.20
CA ILE A 122 -9.70 -9.50 -0.51
C ILE A 122 -10.49 -8.59 0.42
N THR A 123 -10.09 -8.52 1.68
CA THR A 123 -10.69 -7.65 2.69
C THR A 123 -9.61 -6.81 3.38
N ILE A 124 -9.98 -5.63 3.83
CA ILE A 124 -9.11 -4.79 4.65
C ILE A 124 -9.56 -5.00 6.11
N ALA A 125 -8.63 -5.21 7.02
CA ALA A 125 -8.96 -5.33 8.45
C ALA A 125 -9.64 -4.05 8.97
N ASP A 126 -10.49 -4.16 9.99
CA ASP A 126 -11.21 -3.02 10.58
C ASP A 126 -10.26 -1.94 11.11
N ASP A 127 -9.16 -2.35 11.73
CA ASP A 127 -8.06 -1.46 12.13
C ASP A 127 -6.73 -1.99 11.57
N PRO A 128 -6.42 -1.68 10.31
CA PRO A 128 -5.25 -2.26 9.65
C PRO A 128 -3.92 -1.81 10.27
N LEU A 129 -3.86 -0.64 10.90
CA LEU A 129 -2.63 -0.13 11.52
C LEU A 129 -2.29 -0.86 12.81
N SER A 130 -3.30 -1.21 13.63
CA SER A 130 -3.11 -1.84 14.93
C SER A 130 -3.24 -3.37 14.89
N SER A 131 -3.73 -3.96 13.80
CA SER A 131 -4.03 -5.39 13.69
C SER A 131 -2.86 -6.29 14.10
N ILE A 132 -1.64 -5.95 13.68
CA ILE A 132 -0.44 -6.76 13.98
C ILE A 132 -0.13 -6.71 15.47
N VAL A 133 -0.15 -5.53 16.08
CA VAL A 133 0.17 -5.37 17.51
C VAL A 133 -0.92 -5.94 18.41
N LEU A 134 -2.18 -5.80 18.01
CA LEU A 134 -3.31 -6.41 18.73
C LEU A 134 -3.25 -7.93 18.65
N GLY A 135 -2.97 -8.50 17.47
CA GLY A 135 -2.79 -9.94 17.31
C GLY A 135 -1.62 -10.49 18.15
N ALA A 136 -0.49 -9.79 18.18
CA ALA A 136 0.63 -10.17 19.05
C ALA A 136 0.24 -10.10 20.55
N GLY A 137 -0.52 -9.07 20.96
CA GLY A 137 -1.04 -8.94 22.31
C GLY A 137 -1.96 -10.11 22.68
N MET A 138 -2.89 -10.47 21.81
CA MET A 138 -3.80 -11.62 22.04
C MET A 138 -3.04 -12.94 22.23
N VAL A 139 -1.98 -13.18 21.45
CA VAL A 139 -1.13 -14.37 21.59
C VAL A 139 -0.39 -14.38 22.92
N LEU A 140 0.08 -13.21 23.40
CA LEU A 140 0.77 -13.12 24.71
C LEU A 140 -0.16 -13.31 25.91
N ASP A 141 -1.44 -12.97 25.76
CA ASP A 141 -2.46 -13.11 26.81
C ASP A 141 -3.06 -14.53 26.89
N ASP A 142 -2.81 -15.36 25.85
CA ASP A 142 -3.33 -16.73 25.74
C ASP A 142 -2.17 -17.74 25.69
N GLU A 143 -1.93 -18.45 26.82
CA GLU A 143 -0.86 -19.44 26.93
C GLU A 143 -1.00 -20.58 25.92
N GLU A 144 -2.21 -21.00 25.55
CA GLU A 144 -2.46 -22.08 24.61
C GLU A 144 -2.09 -21.66 23.18
N LEU A 145 -2.50 -20.45 22.80
CA LEU A 145 -2.08 -19.84 21.53
C LEU A 145 -0.57 -19.60 21.47
N LEU A 146 0.02 -19.10 22.56
CA LEU A 146 1.47 -18.87 22.65
C LEU A 146 2.25 -20.16 22.43
N HIS A 147 1.84 -21.26 23.08
CA HIS A 147 2.43 -22.58 22.86
C HIS A 147 2.29 -23.04 21.41
N THR A 148 1.12 -22.85 20.79
CA THR A 148 0.88 -23.28 19.41
C THR A 148 1.78 -22.58 18.40
N VAL A 149 2.04 -21.27 18.58
CA VAL A 149 2.85 -20.48 17.64
C VAL A 149 4.36 -20.51 17.91
N THR A 150 4.80 -20.86 19.15
CA THR A 150 6.22 -20.88 19.53
C THR A 150 6.90 -22.24 19.27
N PHE A 151 6.18 -23.33 19.15
CA PHE A 151 6.76 -24.69 19.00
C PHE A 151 6.82 -25.19 17.55
N GLN A 152 6.72 -24.33 16.55
CA GLN A 152 6.86 -24.71 15.13
C GLN A 152 8.27 -24.46 14.55
N TYR A 153 9.32 -24.59 15.37
CA TYR A 153 10.72 -24.58 14.90
C TYR A 153 11.44 -25.86 15.27
#